data_e8179c6220e71cad4574619650f04693
#
_entry.id   e8179c6220e71cad4574619650f04693
#
_cell.length_a   1.000
_cell.length_b   1.000
_cell.length_c   1.000
_cell.angle_alpha   90.00
_cell.angle_beta   90.00
_cell.angle_gamma   90.00
#
_symmetry.space_group_name_H-M   'P 1'
#
loop_
_entity.id
_entity.type
_entity.pdbx_description
1 polymer ?
#
loop_
_entity_poly.entity_id
_entity_poly.type
_entity_poly.pdbx_seq_one_letter_code
_entity_poly.pdbx_strand_id
1 'polypeptide(L)'
;MGKAKYIIGAVLVLVGLFWVLVWAGVVPGLRVIDKATIKKAKLVVWGTMDDAPVYAGLIESFQGENPGVEMSYVKKAEDTYEQDLLRAFAAGEGPDIFSVHHTWLYRYSDLVTAAPKDIFPAAEFRDQFIDAAQKDFLFGENLFGVPLYTDTLALYYNIDLFNSAGIVFPPKDWDEFTQHSRALTRRKQSGDIAISGAALGGGKNVVSSSDILAALMLQYGAPLSDANGRINFKGSGGGGINAIEKALEFYTSFAKQTNPNYSWSGTSLEDSETMFAQGKVAMMVGYASAKTSIMRKSPRLRFAVAPFPQMKNATVKKNYANYWGYAVYKNSPSTDTAWRFLRFLAQHDISAYYAAAAQRPGSQRSVIAAQQQDPQMKIFAEQGLSAVSWIQRDEKVIRQVFTDMIDAQIAGDQPLQQTIQNAETKINSLLKTP
;
A
#
# COMPACT_ATOMS: atom_id res chain seq x y z
N MET A 1 -25.53 -26.22 -61.31
CA MET A 1 -25.79 -26.47 -59.86
C MET A 1 -24.79 -27.42 -59.17
N GLY A 2 -23.87 -28.10 -59.91
CA GLY A 2 -22.91 -29.07 -59.26
C GLY A 2 -21.73 -28.39 -58.52
N LYS A 3 -21.10 -27.36 -59.08
CA LYS A 3 -19.87 -26.76 -58.49
C LYS A 3 -20.08 -26.06 -57.13
N ALA A 4 -21.26 -25.46 -56.89
CA ALA A 4 -21.55 -24.80 -55.60
C ALA A 4 -21.64 -25.79 -54.41
N LYS A 5 -22.11 -27.01 -54.61
CA LYS A 5 -22.17 -28.07 -53.57
C LYS A 5 -20.79 -28.51 -53.13
N TYR A 6 -19.82 -28.63 -54.06
CA TYR A 6 -18.44 -29.00 -53.73
C TYR A 6 -17.70 -27.87 -53.01
N ILE A 7 -17.98 -26.60 -53.32
CA ILE A 7 -17.42 -25.42 -52.65
C ILE A 7 -17.94 -25.37 -51.18
N ILE A 8 -19.25 -25.55 -50.99
CA ILE A 8 -19.83 -25.56 -49.63
C ILE A 8 -19.28 -26.74 -48.81
N GLY A 9 -19.15 -27.92 -49.40
CA GLY A 9 -18.52 -29.07 -48.73
C GLY A 9 -17.07 -28.83 -48.32
N ALA A 10 -16.27 -28.21 -49.22
CA ALA A 10 -14.89 -27.88 -48.92
C ALA A 10 -14.76 -26.82 -47.78
N VAL A 11 -15.64 -25.82 -47.76
CA VAL A 11 -15.68 -24.80 -46.70
C VAL A 11 -16.06 -25.43 -45.36
N LEU A 12 -17.01 -26.33 -45.31
CA LEU A 12 -17.41 -27.02 -44.07
C LEU A 12 -16.27 -27.90 -43.52
N VAL A 13 -15.53 -28.58 -44.41
CA VAL A 13 -14.35 -29.39 -44.01
C VAL A 13 -13.24 -28.48 -43.46
N LEU A 14 -12.95 -27.33 -44.09
CA LEU A 14 -11.95 -26.36 -43.60
C LEU A 14 -12.35 -25.76 -42.26
N VAL A 15 -13.62 -25.43 -42.05
CA VAL A 15 -14.14 -24.93 -40.77
C VAL A 15 -14.02 -26.05 -39.69
N GLY A 16 -14.35 -27.28 -40.05
CA GLY A 16 -14.17 -28.44 -39.15
C GLY A 16 -12.71 -28.68 -38.76
N LEU A 17 -11.80 -28.59 -39.73
CA LEU A 17 -10.36 -28.71 -39.50
C LEU A 17 -9.81 -27.58 -38.64
N PHE A 18 -10.27 -26.35 -38.87
CA PHE A 18 -9.93 -25.19 -38.05
C PHE A 18 -10.33 -25.39 -36.58
N TRP A 19 -11.54 -25.86 -36.31
CA TRP A 19 -12.00 -26.15 -34.96
C TRP A 19 -11.24 -27.33 -34.30
N VAL A 20 -10.84 -28.32 -35.09
CA VAL A 20 -9.96 -29.41 -34.60
C VAL A 20 -8.58 -28.86 -34.23
N LEU A 21 -8.01 -27.96 -35.01
CA LEU A 21 -6.71 -27.32 -34.72
C LEU A 21 -6.80 -26.37 -33.51
N VAL A 22 -7.93 -25.68 -33.32
CA VAL A 22 -8.22 -24.89 -32.12
C VAL A 22 -8.30 -25.80 -30.89
N TRP A 23 -9.02 -26.93 -31.01
CA TRP A 23 -9.15 -27.91 -29.94
C TRP A 23 -7.82 -28.61 -29.63
N ALA A 24 -7.00 -28.87 -30.62
CA ALA A 24 -5.66 -29.43 -30.47
C ALA A 24 -4.61 -28.42 -29.95
N GLY A 25 -5.01 -27.16 -29.70
CA GLY A 25 -4.13 -26.11 -29.17
C GLY A 25 -3.03 -25.62 -30.13
N VAL A 26 -3.18 -25.88 -31.44
CA VAL A 26 -2.19 -25.50 -32.48
C VAL A 26 -2.37 -24.05 -32.90
N VAL A 27 -3.55 -23.43 -32.69
CA VAL A 27 -3.81 -22.02 -33.07
C VAL A 27 -3.52 -21.13 -31.86
N PRO A 28 -2.46 -20.30 -31.91
CA PRO A 28 -2.16 -19.37 -30.80
C PRO A 28 -3.30 -18.35 -30.60
N GLY A 29 -3.74 -18.17 -29.38
CA GLY A 29 -4.77 -17.18 -29.02
C GLY A 29 -6.22 -17.68 -29.03
N LEU A 30 -6.52 -18.86 -29.59
CA LEU A 30 -7.84 -19.49 -29.60
C LEU A 30 -7.82 -20.83 -28.83
N ARG A 31 -7.16 -20.89 -27.68
CA ARG A 31 -7.39 -22.01 -26.77
C ARG A 31 -8.83 -22.00 -26.34
N VAL A 32 -9.58 -23.07 -26.65
CA VAL A 32 -10.72 -23.42 -25.83
C VAL A 32 -10.17 -23.52 -24.42
N ILE A 33 -10.47 -22.57 -23.57
CA ILE A 33 -10.13 -22.64 -22.16
C ILE A 33 -10.79 -23.93 -21.68
N ASP A 34 -9.98 -24.92 -21.43
CA ASP A 34 -10.44 -26.12 -20.75
C ASP A 34 -11.09 -25.58 -19.46
N LYS A 35 -12.41 -25.60 -19.41
CA LYS A 35 -13.14 -25.43 -18.17
C LYS A 35 -12.79 -26.68 -17.35
N ALA A 36 -11.56 -26.68 -16.82
CA ALA A 36 -11.17 -27.66 -15.83
C ALA A 36 -12.28 -27.59 -14.77
N THR A 37 -13.12 -28.60 -14.74
CA THR A 37 -14.29 -28.67 -13.86
C THR A 37 -13.74 -28.52 -12.45
N ILE A 38 -13.88 -27.33 -11.90
CA ILE A 38 -13.39 -27.05 -10.55
C ILE A 38 -14.17 -28.00 -9.65
N LYS A 39 -13.45 -28.87 -8.95
CA LYS A 39 -14.04 -29.77 -7.95
C LYS A 39 -14.80 -28.92 -6.95
N LYS A 40 -15.88 -29.43 -6.38
CA LYS A 40 -16.61 -28.78 -5.29
C LYS A 40 -15.59 -28.31 -4.25
N ALA A 41 -15.57 -27.00 -4.00
CA ALA A 41 -14.67 -26.39 -3.05
C ALA A 41 -15.43 -25.39 -2.18
N LYS A 42 -15.05 -25.32 -0.91
CA LYS A 42 -15.50 -24.27 -0.02
C LYS A 42 -14.31 -23.41 0.32
N LEU A 43 -14.39 -22.09 0.08
CA LEU A 43 -13.33 -21.13 0.35
C LEU A 43 -13.79 -20.10 1.37
N VAL A 44 -12.98 -19.88 2.38
CA VAL A 44 -13.16 -18.82 3.36
C VAL A 44 -12.08 -17.76 3.15
N VAL A 45 -12.51 -16.52 2.95
CA VAL A 45 -11.62 -15.37 2.76
C VAL A 45 -11.69 -14.47 4.01
N TRP A 46 -10.55 -14.19 4.63
CA TRP A 46 -10.45 -13.19 5.69
C TRP A 46 -9.77 -11.93 5.19
N GLY A 47 -10.40 -10.79 5.40
CA GLY A 47 -9.84 -9.46 5.10
C GLY A 47 -10.01 -8.50 6.27
N THR A 48 -9.27 -7.39 6.24
CA THR A 48 -9.28 -6.37 7.29
C THR A 48 -9.76 -5.02 6.80
N MET A 49 -9.44 -4.66 5.55
CA MET A 49 -9.53 -3.29 5.09
C MET A 49 -10.91 -2.89 4.55
N ASP A 50 -11.60 -3.80 3.90
CA ASP A 50 -12.83 -3.47 3.18
C ASP A 50 -14.02 -4.25 3.73
N ASP A 51 -15.21 -3.66 3.60
CA ASP A 51 -16.45 -4.25 4.09
C ASP A 51 -16.97 -5.35 3.14
N ALA A 52 -17.75 -6.28 3.68
CA ALA A 52 -18.29 -7.41 2.92
C ALA A 52 -19.01 -7.04 1.61
N PRO A 53 -19.76 -5.91 1.50
CA PRO A 53 -20.40 -5.52 0.25
C PRO A 53 -19.45 -5.31 -0.92
N VAL A 54 -18.18 -4.92 -0.67
CA VAL A 54 -17.16 -4.76 -1.73
C VAL A 54 -16.87 -6.11 -2.39
N TYR A 55 -16.89 -7.20 -1.61
CA TYR A 55 -16.58 -8.55 -2.08
C TYR A 55 -17.81 -9.33 -2.57
N ALA A 56 -19.02 -8.92 -2.22
CA ALA A 56 -20.23 -9.67 -2.55
C ALA A 56 -20.38 -9.91 -4.06
N GLY A 57 -20.28 -8.85 -4.87
CA GLY A 57 -20.35 -8.97 -6.33
C GLY A 57 -19.19 -9.73 -6.96
N LEU A 58 -17.98 -9.61 -6.38
CA LEU A 58 -16.79 -10.34 -6.84
C LEU A 58 -16.94 -11.85 -6.60
N ILE A 59 -17.44 -12.22 -5.43
CA ILE A 59 -17.69 -13.63 -5.06
C ILE A 59 -18.80 -14.19 -5.93
N GLU A 60 -19.91 -13.50 -6.11
CA GLU A 60 -21.02 -13.90 -6.95
C GLU A 60 -20.58 -14.15 -8.39
N SER A 61 -19.80 -13.22 -8.96
CA SER A 61 -19.25 -13.35 -10.31
C SER A 61 -18.35 -14.57 -10.44
N PHE A 62 -17.42 -14.78 -9.50
CA PHE A 62 -16.55 -15.95 -9.54
C PHE A 62 -17.31 -17.26 -9.39
N GLN A 63 -18.30 -17.34 -8.49
CA GLN A 63 -19.14 -18.52 -8.31
C GLN A 63 -20.00 -18.80 -9.55
N GLY A 64 -20.49 -17.77 -10.23
CA GLY A 64 -21.22 -17.89 -11.49
C GLY A 64 -20.40 -18.54 -12.60
N GLU A 65 -19.10 -18.22 -12.67
CA GLU A 65 -18.16 -18.83 -13.62
C GLU A 65 -17.68 -20.23 -13.16
N ASN A 66 -17.79 -20.54 -11.86
CA ASN A 66 -17.26 -21.74 -11.24
C ASN A 66 -18.35 -22.48 -10.42
N PRO A 67 -19.34 -23.11 -11.09
CA PRO A 67 -20.41 -23.83 -10.41
C PRO A 67 -19.84 -24.95 -9.54
N GLY A 68 -20.16 -24.95 -8.25
CA GLY A 68 -19.64 -25.91 -7.26
C GLY A 68 -18.60 -25.32 -6.31
N VAL A 69 -18.20 -24.06 -6.50
CA VAL A 69 -17.41 -23.33 -5.52
C VAL A 69 -18.36 -22.53 -4.60
N GLU A 70 -18.24 -22.75 -3.31
CA GLU A 70 -18.90 -21.95 -2.27
C GLU A 70 -17.87 -21.02 -1.64
N MET A 71 -18.18 -19.72 -1.52
CA MET A 71 -17.24 -18.75 -0.94
C MET A 71 -17.91 -17.88 0.11
N SER A 72 -17.13 -17.51 1.11
CA SER A 72 -17.52 -16.51 2.10
C SER A 72 -16.39 -15.54 2.40
N TYR A 73 -16.72 -14.27 2.59
CA TYR A 73 -15.81 -13.24 3.06
C TYR A 73 -16.13 -12.87 4.50
N VAL A 74 -15.10 -12.79 5.34
CA VAL A 74 -15.20 -12.41 6.75
C VAL A 74 -14.28 -11.22 6.99
N LYS A 75 -14.86 -10.06 7.31
CA LYS A 75 -14.07 -8.92 7.78
C LYS A 75 -13.62 -9.13 9.21
N LYS A 76 -12.34 -8.91 9.47
CA LYS A 76 -11.70 -8.96 10.79
C LYS A 76 -11.28 -7.57 11.25
N ALA A 77 -11.23 -7.37 12.55
CA ALA A 77 -10.69 -6.14 13.14
C ALA A 77 -9.16 -6.10 12.94
N GLU A 78 -8.63 -4.99 12.44
CA GLU A 78 -7.22 -4.87 12.06
C GLU A 78 -6.26 -5.00 13.26
N ASP A 79 -6.65 -4.47 14.41
CA ASP A 79 -5.84 -4.46 15.64
C ASP A 79 -5.58 -5.85 16.21
N THR A 80 -6.54 -6.78 16.13
CA THR A 80 -6.43 -8.16 16.61
C THR A 80 -6.14 -9.18 15.51
N TYR A 81 -6.24 -8.77 14.25
CA TYR A 81 -6.22 -9.65 13.08
C TYR A 81 -5.10 -10.67 13.05
N GLU A 82 -3.87 -10.20 13.25
CA GLU A 82 -2.68 -11.05 13.21
C GLU A 82 -2.76 -12.17 14.26
N GLN A 83 -3.18 -11.84 15.48
CA GLN A 83 -3.33 -12.82 16.55
C GLN A 83 -4.46 -13.81 16.28
N ASP A 84 -5.59 -13.31 15.77
CA ASP A 84 -6.75 -14.13 15.45
C ASP A 84 -6.42 -15.10 14.30
N LEU A 85 -5.67 -14.64 13.29
CA LEU A 85 -5.21 -15.44 12.16
C LEU A 85 -4.30 -16.59 12.63
N LEU A 86 -3.29 -16.27 13.45
CA LEU A 86 -2.35 -17.28 13.96
C LEU A 86 -3.03 -18.31 14.86
N ARG A 87 -3.97 -17.87 15.73
CA ARG A 87 -4.78 -18.80 16.56
C ARG A 87 -5.62 -19.71 15.71
N ALA A 88 -6.29 -19.18 14.67
CA ALA A 88 -7.14 -19.96 13.79
C ALA A 88 -6.33 -21.00 12.98
N PHE A 89 -5.15 -20.62 12.50
CA PHE A 89 -4.25 -21.58 11.83
C PHE A 89 -3.76 -22.68 12.77
N ALA A 90 -3.41 -22.34 14.00
CA ALA A 90 -3.00 -23.32 15.02
C ALA A 90 -4.12 -24.28 15.39
N ALA A 91 -5.38 -23.83 15.37
CA ALA A 91 -6.56 -24.65 15.63
C ALA A 91 -7.03 -25.47 14.39
N GLY A 92 -6.45 -25.23 13.20
CA GLY A 92 -6.93 -25.83 11.94
C GLY A 92 -8.27 -25.27 11.43
N GLU A 93 -8.68 -24.10 11.93
CA GLU A 93 -9.92 -23.38 11.60
C GLU A 93 -9.67 -22.09 10.81
N GLY A 94 -8.44 -21.91 10.31
CA GLY A 94 -8.05 -20.72 9.56
C GLY A 94 -8.71 -20.61 8.18
N PRO A 95 -8.66 -19.42 7.56
CA PRO A 95 -9.18 -19.20 6.22
C PRO A 95 -8.29 -19.87 5.15
N ASP A 96 -8.87 -20.08 3.96
CA ASP A 96 -8.14 -20.53 2.77
C ASP A 96 -7.33 -19.40 2.14
N ILE A 97 -7.93 -18.19 2.13
CA ILE A 97 -7.37 -16.97 1.59
C ILE A 97 -7.41 -15.90 2.70
N PHE A 98 -6.33 -15.20 2.88
CA PHE A 98 -6.25 -14.19 3.93
C PHE A 98 -5.50 -12.94 3.48
N SER A 99 -5.92 -11.79 4.00
CA SER A 99 -5.19 -10.56 3.76
C SER A 99 -3.83 -10.60 4.45
N VAL A 100 -2.81 -10.16 3.74
CA VAL A 100 -1.43 -10.11 4.20
C VAL A 100 -0.87 -8.73 3.92
N HIS A 101 -0.31 -8.08 4.94
CA HIS A 101 0.39 -6.82 4.74
C HIS A 101 1.64 -7.06 3.87
N HIS A 102 1.96 -6.12 2.98
CA HIS A 102 3.06 -6.30 2.02
C HIS A 102 4.41 -6.64 2.68
N THR A 103 4.61 -6.30 3.97
CA THR A 103 5.82 -6.63 4.73
C THR A 103 5.81 -8.03 5.36
N TRP A 104 4.66 -8.70 5.40
CA TRP A 104 4.48 -9.92 6.21
C TRP A 104 5.05 -11.18 5.59
N LEU A 105 5.23 -11.24 4.27
CA LEU A 105 5.69 -12.45 3.59
C LEU A 105 7.06 -12.93 4.06
N TYR A 106 7.93 -12.01 4.49
CA TYR A 106 9.23 -12.38 5.09
C TYR A 106 9.10 -13.07 6.45
N ARG A 107 8.05 -12.75 7.22
CA ARG A 107 7.81 -13.32 8.55
C ARG A 107 6.96 -14.58 8.49
N TYR A 108 6.03 -14.64 7.56
CA TYR A 108 5.01 -15.68 7.48
C TYR A 108 5.12 -16.53 6.21
N SER A 109 6.32 -16.61 5.63
CA SER A 109 6.58 -17.45 4.45
C SER A 109 6.13 -18.91 4.65
N ASP A 110 6.22 -19.42 5.88
CA ASP A 110 5.81 -20.78 6.24
C ASP A 110 4.30 -21.00 6.27
N LEU A 111 3.50 -19.95 6.22
CA LEU A 111 2.04 -20.03 6.23
C LEU A 111 1.41 -19.96 4.83
N VAL A 112 2.16 -19.53 3.84
CA VAL A 112 1.66 -19.26 2.49
C VAL A 112 2.17 -20.32 1.50
N THR A 113 1.42 -20.51 0.41
CA THR A 113 1.85 -21.31 -0.74
C THR A 113 2.00 -20.44 -1.97
N ALA A 114 3.00 -20.74 -2.81
CA ALA A 114 3.18 -20.04 -4.07
C ALA A 114 2.06 -20.41 -5.08
N ALA A 115 1.78 -19.49 -6.00
CA ALA A 115 0.88 -19.74 -7.12
C ALA A 115 1.40 -20.89 -7.98
N PRO A 116 0.54 -21.86 -8.34
CA PRO A 116 0.87 -22.81 -9.40
C PRO A 116 1.14 -22.06 -10.71
N LYS A 117 2.25 -22.40 -11.36
CA LYS A 117 2.74 -21.68 -12.56
C LYS A 117 1.78 -21.76 -13.75
N ASP A 118 0.96 -22.80 -13.82
CA ASP A 118 -0.10 -23.01 -14.80
C ASP A 118 -1.39 -22.24 -14.46
N ILE A 119 -1.58 -21.83 -13.21
CA ILE A 119 -2.72 -21.02 -12.77
C ILE A 119 -2.39 -19.54 -12.85
N PHE A 120 -1.32 -19.07 -12.22
CA PHE A 120 -0.92 -17.67 -12.27
C PHE A 120 0.60 -17.53 -12.43
N PRO A 121 1.10 -17.44 -13.67
CA PRO A 121 2.51 -17.30 -13.95
C PRO A 121 3.10 -16.00 -13.41
N ALA A 122 4.32 -16.05 -12.87
CA ALA A 122 5.05 -14.86 -12.40
C ALA A 122 5.23 -13.81 -13.51
N ALA A 123 5.40 -14.24 -14.76
CA ALA A 123 5.52 -13.34 -15.91
C ALA A 123 4.26 -12.51 -16.13
N GLU A 124 3.06 -13.13 -16.00
CA GLU A 124 1.77 -12.45 -16.10
C GLU A 124 1.63 -11.40 -14.98
N PHE A 125 2.04 -11.75 -13.75
CA PHE A 125 2.01 -10.81 -12.63
C PHE A 125 2.97 -9.62 -12.84
N ARG A 126 4.20 -9.85 -13.33
CA ARG A 126 5.17 -8.78 -13.63
C ARG A 126 4.65 -7.80 -14.67
N ASP A 127 3.98 -8.29 -15.68
CA ASP A 127 3.41 -7.47 -16.75
C ASP A 127 2.31 -6.54 -16.25
N GLN A 128 1.46 -7.07 -15.38
CA GLN A 128 0.26 -6.38 -14.91
C GLN A 128 0.53 -5.41 -13.75
N PHE A 129 1.38 -5.79 -12.80
CA PHE A 129 1.50 -5.09 -11.52
C PHE A 129 2.70 -4.12 -11.47
N ILE A 130 2.58 -3.09 -10.63
CA ILE A 130 3.64 -2.11 -10.39
C ILE A 130 4.86 -2.73 -9.69
N ASP A 131 6.01 -2.08 -9.80
CA ASP A 131 7.29 -2.59 -9.30
C ASP A 131 7.31 -2.85 -7.79
N ALA A 132 6.62 -2.02 -6.99
CA ALA A 132 6.48 -2.25 -5.55
C ALA A 132 5.77 -3.58 -5.26
N ALA A 133 4.66 -3.87 -5.97
CA ALA A 133 3.94 -5.13 -5.81
C ALA A 133 4.78 -6.34 -6.22
N GLN A 134 5.55 -6.21 -7.31
CA GLN A 134 6.47 -7.26 -7.74
C GLN A 134 7.55 -7.54 -6.69
N LYS A 135 8.16 -6.49 -6.15
CA LYS A 135 9.19 -6.61 -5.11
C LYS A 135 8.66 -7.30 -3.85
N ASP A 136 7.42 -6.99 -3.45
CA ASP A 136 6.88 -7.43 -2.17
C ASP A 136 6.21 -8.83 -2.24
N PHE A 137 5.72 -9.25 -3.41
CA PHE A 137 4.94 -10.50 -3.57
C PHE A 137 5.59 -11.56 -4.46
N LEU A 138 6.68 -11.22 -5.18
CA LEU A 138 7.45 -12.18 -5.97
C LEU A 138 8.79 -12.47 -5.32
N PHE A 139 9.09 -13.75 -5.10
CA PHE A 139 10.42 -14.23 -4.68
C PHE A 139 10.98 -15.17 -5.77
N GLY A 140 11.85 -14.62 -6.61
CA GLY A 140 12.28 -15.29 -7.83
C GLY A 140 11.11 -15.47 -8.81
N GLU A 141 10.79 -16.71 -9.16
CA GLU A 141 9.67 -17.07 -10.04
C GLU A 141 8.42 -17.54 -9.27
N ASN A 142 8.37 -17.31 -7.95
CA ASN A 142 7.27 -17.73 -7.10
C ASN A 142 6.44 -16.52 -6.66
N LEU A 143 5.16 -16.53 -7.00
CA LEU A 143 4.18 -15.53 -6.60
C LEU A 143 3.49 -15.99 -5.31
N PHE A 144 3.52 -15.19 -4.25
CA PHE A 144 2.97 -15.54 -2.94
C PHE A 144 1.73 -14.73 -2.53
N GLY A 145 1.36 -13.73 -3.29
CA GLY A 145 0.16 -12.94 -3.00
C GLY A 145 -0.20 -11.97 -4.10
N VAL A 146 -1.42 -11.45 -4.03
CA VAL A 146 -1.99 -10.53 -5.02
C VAL A 146 -2.52 -9.29 -4.31
N PRO A 147 -1.90 -8.11 -4.47
CA PRO A 147 -2.46 -6.88 -3.95
C PRO A 147 -3.56 -6.37 -4.88
N LEU A 148 -4.66 -5.91 -4.32
CA LEU A 148 -5.76 -5.30 -5.10
C LEU A 148 -5.62 -3.78 -5.20
N TYR A 149 -4.87 -3.17 -4.30
CA TYR A 149 -4.61 -1.74 -4.25
C TYR A 149 -3.18 -1.47 -3.79
N THR A 150 -2.69 -0.25 -4.03
CA THR A 150 -1.42 0.25 -3.49
C THR A 150 -1.62 1.69 -3.05
N ASP A 151 -1.64 1.92 -1.75
CA ASP A 151 -1.78 3.25 -1.19
C ASP A 151 -0.42 3.90 -0.95
N THR A 152 -0.34 5.21 -1.13
CA THR A 152 0.88 5.99 -0.93
C THR A 152 0.59 7.23 -0.09
N LEU A 153 1.61 7.72 0.64
CA LEU A 153 1.50 8.97 1.36
C LEU A 153 1.27 10.13 0.38
N ALA A 154 0.35 11.04 0.71
CA ALA A 154 0.06 12.26 -0.03
C ALA A 154 -0.08 13.45 0.93
N LEU A 155 -0.01 14.66 0.41
CA LEU A 155 -0.20 15.90 1.17
C LEU A 155 -1.68 16.30 1.15
N TYR A 156 -2.26 16.48 2.32
CA TYR A 156 -3.57 17.09 2.53
C TYR A 156 -3.40 18.54 2.96
N TYR A 157 -4.16 19.46 2.36
CA TYR A 157 -4.07 20.88 2.72
C TYR A 157 -5.45 21.54 2.82
N ASN A 158 -5.59 22.42 3.80
CA ASN A 158 -6.80 23.19 4.05
C ASN A 158 -6.86 24.40 3.12
N ILE A 159 -7.83 24.43 2.20
CA ILE A 159 -7.99 25.46 1.17
C ILE A 159 -8.24 26.83 1.80
N ASP A 160 -9.03 26.89 2.87
CA ASP A 160 -9.40 28.18 3.49
C ASP A 160 -8.21 28.82 4.22
N LEU A 161 -7.37 27.99 4.88
CA LEU A 161 -6.14 28.48 5.50
C LEU A 161 -5.11 28.94 4.47
N PHE A 162 -4.95 28.21 3.35
CA PHE A 162 -4.09 28.60 2.24
C PHE A 162 -4.53 29.93 1.63
N ASN A 163 -5.82 30.05 1.30
CA ASN A 163 -6.40 31.29 0.76
C ASN A 163 -6.20 32.46 1.72
N SER A 164 -6.41 32.26 3.03
CA SER A 164 -6.23 33.33 4.03
C SER A 164 -4.78 33.82 4.17
N ALA A 165 -3.81 33.02 3.74
CA ALA A 165 -2.40 33.33 3.70
C ALA A 165 -1.91 33.80 2.32
N GLY A 166 -2.80 33.86 1.32
CA GLY A 166 -2.44 34.24 -0.06
C GLY A 166 -1.62 33.17 -0.79
N ILE A 167 -1.63 31.92 -0.31
CA ILE A 167 -0.90 30.81 -0.93
C ILE A 167 -1.80 30.14 -1.96
N VAL A 168 -1.41 30.20 -3.23
CA VAL A 168 -2.22 29.74 -4.36
C VAL A 168 -2.01 28.24 -4.65
N PHE A 169 -0.79 27.74 -4.49
CA PHE A 169 -0.43 26.37 -4.86
C PHE A 169 0.08 25.58 -3.66
N PRO A 170 -0.22 24.27 -3.58
CA PRO A 170 0.40 23.40 -2.58
C PRO A 170 1.91 23.24 -2.86
N PRO A 171 2.72 22.94 -1.83
CA PRO A 171 4.15 22.79 -1.98
C PRO A 171 4.50 21.56 -2.83
N LYS A 172 5.51 21.68 -3.69
CA LYS A 172 6.02 20.62 -4.56
C LYS A 172 7.18 19.84 -3.93
N ASP A 173 7.93 20.54 -3.08
CA ASP A 173 9.09 20.01 -2.40
C ASP A 173 9.11 20.39 -0.92
N TRP A 174 10.06 19.81 -0.17
CA TRP A 174 10.16 20.05 1.26
C TRP A 174 10.61 21.46 1.64
N ASP A 175 11.27 22.19 0.73
CA ASP A 175 11.62 23.59 0.95
C ASP A 175 10.36 24.46 0.91
N GLU A 176 9.52 24.30 -0.13
CA GLU A 176 8.23 24.99 -0.23
C GLU A 176 7.29 24.58 0.92
N PHE A 177 7.27 23.28 1.29
CA PHE A 177 6.50 22.80 2.43
C PHE A 177 6.88 23.52 3.72
N THR A 178 8.18 23.67 3.98
CA THR A 178 8.70 24.37 5.15
C THR A 178 8.33 25.85 5.14
N GLN A 179 8.45 26.51 4.00
CA GLN A 179 8.06 27.92 3.84
C GLN A 179 6.55 28.11 4.10
N HIS A 180 5.71 27.26 3.51
CA HIS A 180 4.26 27.32 3.72
C HIS A 180 3.88 27.00 5.18
N SER A 181 4.54 26.01 5.80
CA SER A 181 4.32 25.70 7.21
C SER A 181 4.56 26.90 8.11
N ARG A 182 5.67 27.63 7.91
CA ARG A 182 5.98 28.85 8.67
C ARG A 182 4.94 29.93 8.44
N ALA A 183 4.56 30.19 7.19
CA ALA A 183 3.59 31.24 6.82
C ALA A 183 2.18 30.96 7.37
N LEU A 184 1.79 29.67 7.47
CA LEU A 184 0.46 29.22 7.92
C LEU A 184 0.37 29.05 9.44
N THR A 185 1.50 28.95 10.14
CA THR A 185 1.51 28.78 11.60
C THR A 185 1.08 30.07 12.29
N ARG A 186 0.02 29.99 13.10
CA ARG A 186 -0.47 31.09 13.92
C ARG A 186 -0.33 30.75 15.40
N ARG A 187 0.15 31.70 16.18
CA ARG A 187 0.37 31.55 17.62
C ARG A 187 -0.57 32.45 18.41
N LYS A 188 -0.91 31.97 19.61
CA LYS A 188 -1.60 32.79 20.63
C LYS A 188 -0.61 33.77 21.26
N GLN A 189 -1.11 34.71 22.04
CA GLN A 189 -0.27 35.62 22.85
C GLN A 189 0.59 34.84 23.88
N SER A 190 0.12 33.66 24.33
CA SER A 190 0.89 32.74 25.20
C SER A 190 2.08 32.06 24.52
N GLY A 191 2.21 32.19 23.20
CA GLY A 191 3.21 31.48 22.40
C GLY A 191 2.74 30.10 21.87
N ASP A 192 1.62 29.59 22.39
CA ASP A 192 1.02 28.32 21.95
C ASP A 192 0.58 28.37 20.48
N ILE A 193 0.61 27.22 19.82
CA ILE A 193 0.12 27.10 18.45
C ILE A 193 -1.42 27.17 18.47
N ALA A 194 -1.99 28.17 17.79
CA ALA A 194 -3.42 28.30 17.56
C ALA A 194 -3.86 27.56 16.28
N ILE A 195 -3.10 27.73 15.20
CA ILE A 195 -3.22 27.00 13.94
C ILE A 195 -1.84 26.43 13.62
N SER A 196 -1.79 25.15 13.41
CA SER A 196 -0.59 24.46 12.95
C SER A 196 -0.42 24.66 11.44
N GLY A 197 0.73 25.13 11.00
CA GLY A 197 1.06 25.21 9.56
C GLY A 197 1.26 23.82 8.96
N ALA A 198 1.87 22.91 9.71
CA ALA A 198 2.04 21.51 9.31
C ALA A 198 2.03 20.61 10.54
N ALA A 199 1.22 19.54 10.49
CA ALA A 199 1.25 18.48 11.48
C ALA A 199 2.36 17.49 11.13
N LEU A 200 3.58 17.83 11.54
CA LEU A 200 4.79 17.04 11.31
C LEU A 200 5.70 17.11 12.54
N GLY A 201 6.50 16.10 12.76
CA GLY A 201 7.52 16.08 13.80
C GLY A 201 7.16 15.29 15.05
N GLY A 202 5.87 15.12 15.39
CA GLY A 202 5.45 14.27 16.52
C GLY A 202 5.54 12.78 16.22
N GLY A 203 5.90 11.96 17.21
CA GLY A 203 5.92 10.50 17.08
C GLY A 203 4.53 9.89 17.24
N LYS A 204 3.88 10.13 18.39
CA LYS A 204 2.63 9.47 18.76
C LYS A 204 1.37 10.13 18.19
N ASN A 205 1.42 11.44 17.99
CA ASN A 205 0.25 12.24 17.61
C ASN A 205 0.25 12.72 16.16
N VAL A 206 1.20 12.28 15.35
CA VAL A 206 1.15 12.41 13.89
C VAL A 206 0.80 11.04 13.32
N VAL A 207 -0.35 10.93 12.68
CA VAL A 207 -0.77 9.70 12.01
C VAL A 207 0.27 9.31 10.97
N SER A 208 0.66 8.04 10.93
CA SER A 208 1.71 7.51 10.03
C SER A 208 3.10 8.16 10.20
N SER A 209 3.43 8.64 11.40
CA SER A 209 4.73 9.29 11.68
C SER A 209 5.94 8.46 11.26
N SER A 210 5.90 7.14 11.53
CA SER A 210 6.95 6.18 11.17
C SER A 210 7.11 6.05 9.65
N ASP A 211 6.00 6.04 8.91
CA ASP A 211 6.00 5.90 7.45
C ASP A 211 6.50 7.19 6.78
N ILE A 212 6.12 8.35 7.33
CA ILE A 212 6.62 9.66 6.87
C ILE A 212 8.13 9.76 7.09
N LEU A 213 8.61 9.33 8.26
CA LEU A 213 10.05 9.30 8.55
C LEU A 213 10.79 8.32 7.61
N ALA A 214 10.24 7.12 7.39
CA ALA A 214 10.81 6.15 6.44
C ALA A 214 10.85 6.73 5.01
N ALA A 215 9.79 7.42 4.58
CA ALA A 215 9.74 8.10 3.28
C ALA A 215 10.85 9.14 3.15
N LEU A 216 11.05 9.97 4.16
CA LEU A 216 12.14 10.96 4.20
C LEU A 216 13.51 10.28 4.14
N MET A 217 13.74 9.25 4.95
CA MET A 217 14.99 8.47 4.91
C MET A 217 15.28 7.94 3.51
N LEU A 218 14.27 7.35 2.84
CA LEU A 218 14.39 6.85 1.47
C LEU A 218 14.67 7.98 0.47
N GLN A 219 14.00 9.12 0.61
CA GLN A 219 14.22 10.30 -0.25
C GLN A 219 15.62 10.89 -0.06
N TYR A 220 16.18 10.89 1.17
CA TYR A 220 17.57 11.24 1.44
C TYR A 220 18.59 10.20 0.96
N GLY A 221 18.11 9.04 0.48
CA GLY A 221 18.96 7.99 -0.09
C GLY A 221 19.44 6.93 0.90
N ALA A 222 18.85 6.85 2.10
CA ALA A 222 19.18 5.81 3.06
C ALA A 222 18.73 4.43 2.56
N PRO A 223 19.61 3.41 2.57
CA PRO A 223 19.20 2.02 2.47
C PRO A 223 18.62 1.58 3.81
N LEU A 224 17.29 1.41 3.90
CA LEU A 224 16.64 1.06 5.18
C LEU A 224 16.93 -0.38 5.59
N SER A 225 17.01 -1.32 4.62
CA SER A 225 17.35 -2.71 4.88
C SER A 225 18.18 -3.31 3.74
N ASP A 226 18.94 -4.36 4.04
CA ASP A 226 19.53 -5.23 3.03
C ASP A 226 18.51 -6.25 2.48
N ALA A 227 18.96 -7.12 1.57
CA ALA A 227 18.12 -8.15 0.95
C ALA A 227 17.54 -9.17 1.96
N ASN A 228 18.14 -9.28 3.14
CA ASN A 228 17.69 -10.17 4.22
C ASN A 228 16.81 -9.44 5.26
N GLY A 229 16.49 -8.17 5.01
CA GLY A 229 15.72 -7.33 5.94
C GLY A 229 16.53 -6.85 7.15
N ARG A 230 17.85 -7.02 7.17
CA ARG A 230 18.70 -6.49 8.23
C ARG A 230 18.88 -4.99 8.05
N ILE A 231 18.65 -4.25 9.11
CA ILE A 231 18.87 -2.81 9.13
C ILE A 231 20.37 -2.51 9.18
N ASN A 232 20.79 -1.60 8.32
CA ASN A 232 22.15 -1.06 8.32
C ASN A 232 22.08 0.44 8.08
N PHE A 233 21.83 1.21 9.11
CA PHE A 233 21.75 2.66 9.03
C PHE A 233 23.10 3.32 8.70
N LYS A 234 24.22 2.62 8.99
CA LYS A 234 25.55 3.11 8.60
C LYS A 234 25.83 2.99 7.11
N GLY A 235 25.13 2.07 6.40
CA GLY A 235 25.22 1.86 4.95
C GLY A 235 26.60 1.44 4.45
N SER A 236 26.61 0.61 3.42
CA SER A 236 27.86 0.14 2.79
C SER A 236 28.53 1.20 1.88
N GLY A 237 27.99 2.42 1.79
CA GLY A 237 28.40 3.43 0.80
C GLY A 237 28.61 4.85 1.34
N GLY A 238 28.86 5.00 2.65
CA GLY A 238 29.28 6.30 3.23
C GLY A 238 28.19 7.37 3.36
N GLY A 239 26.96 7.16 2.83
CA GLY A 239 25.86 8.12 2.92
C GLY A 239 24.77 7.77 3.92
N GLY A 240 24.72 6.52 4.40
CA GLY A 240 23.55 5.99 5.11
C GLY A 240 23.20 6.72 6.41
N ILE A 241 24.13 6.83 7.35
CA ILE A 241 23.85 7.48 8.64
C ILE A 241 23.51 8.97 8.46
N ASN A 242 24.23 9.67 7.60
CA ASN A 242 23.98 11.08 7.30
C ASN A 242 22.56 11.31 6.69
N ALA A 243 22.08 10.38 5.86
CA ALA A 243 20.75 10.46 5.29
C ALA A 243 19.65 10.29 6.36
N ILE A 244 19.87 9.39 7.32
CA ILE A 244 18.94 9.13 8.43
C ILE A 244 18.95 10.29 9.43
N GLU A 245 20.15 10.80 9.77
CA GLU A 245 20.29 12.00 10.60
C GLU A 245 19.52 13.18 10.03
N LYS A 246 19.74 13.49 8.75
CA LYS A 246 19.02 14.57 8.04
C LYS A 246 17.51 14.37 8.03
N ALA A 247 17.05 13.13 7.77
CA ALA A 247 15.62 12.82 7.77
C ALA A 247 14.99 13.03 9.15
N LEU A 248 15.63 12.54 10.21
CA LEU A 248 15.14 12.65 11.58
C LEU A 248 15.22 14.09 12.09
N GLU A 249 16.28 14.81 11.82
CA GLU A 249 16.41 16.24 12.15
C GLU A 249 15.37 17.08 11.43
N PHE A 250 15.20 16.87 10.12
CA PHE A 250 14.17 17.55 9.34
C PHE A 250 12.79 17.27 9.91
N TYR A 251 12.44 16.00 10.09
CA TYR A 251 11.15 15.59 10.62
C TYR A 251 10.85 16.24 11.98
N THR A 252 11.77 16.10 12.94
CA THR A 252 11.58 16.59 14.31
C THR A 252 11.66 18.11 14.44
N SER A 253 12.20 18.82 13.43
CA SER A 253 12.31 20.28 13.43
C SER A 253 10.96 20.97 13.60
N PHE A 254 9.86 20.35 13.13
CA PHE A 254 8.51 20.89 13.21
C PHE A 254 7.88 20.77 14.61
N ALA A 255 8.43 19.93 15.49
CA ALA A 255 7.96 19.76 16.86
C ALA A 255 8.92 20.32 17.93
N LYS A 256 10.12 20.77 17.56
CA LYS A 256 11.10 21.39 18.47
C LYS A 256 10.81 22.88 18.62
N GLN A 257 10.41 23.33 19.81
CA GLN A 257 10.01 24.74 20.06
C GLN A 257 11.09 25.77 19.74
N THR A 258 12.37 25.40 19.86
CA THR A 258 13.51 26.26 19.54
C THR A 258 13.82 26.35 18.05
N ASN A 259 13.18 25.50 17.22
CA ASN A 259 13.44 25.48 15.78
C ASN A 259 12.53 26.46 15.04
N PRO A 260 13.02 27.20 14.03
CA PRO A 260 12.21 28.10 13.21
C PRO A 260 11.02 27.40 12.49
N ASN A 261 11.08 26.08 12.31
CA ASN A 261 10.03 25.29 11.68
C ASN A 261 8.91 24.88 12.66
N TYR A 262 9.05 25.17 13.96
CA TYR A 262 8.09 24.74 14.97
C TYR A 262 6.67 25.13 14.61
N SER A 263 5.87 24.15 14.28
CA SER A 263 4.47 24.30 13.87
C SER A 263 3.54 23.25 14.49
N TRP A 264 4.07 22.25 15.18
CA TRP A 264 3.32 21.15 15.77
C TRP A 264 3.69 20.93 17.23
N SER A 265 2.69 20.72 18.09
CA SER A 265 2.94 20.35 19.48
C SER A 265 3.01 18.82 19.60
N GLY A 266 4.19 18.28 19.87
CA GLY A 266 4.39 16.86 20.13
C GLY A 266 3.64 16.32 21.36
N THR A 267 3.14 17.20 22.23
CA THR A 267 2.38 16.86 23.44
C THR A 267 0.87 16.98 23.28
N SER A 268 0.36 17.28 22.07
CA SER A 268 -1.09 17.31 21.82
C SER A 268 -1.71 15.95 22.10
N LEU A 269 -2.85 15.93 22.77
CA LEU A 269 -3.64 14.72 23.01
C LEU A 269 -4.43 14.27 21.79
N GLU A 270 -4.70 15.20 20.86
CA GLU A 270 -5.39 14.90 19.60
C GLU A 270 -4.37 14.63 18.50
N ASP A 271 -4.70 13.66 17.62
CA ASP A 271 -3.88 13.32 16.48
C ASP A 271 -4.00 14.33 15.32
N SER A 272 -3.06 14.25 14.37
CA SER A 272 -2.96 15.14 13.22
C SER A 272 -4.20 15.15 12.33
N GLU A 273 -4.83 13.99 12.10
CA GLU A 273 -6.02 13.88 11.25
C GLU A 273 -7.25 14.50 11.92
N THR A 274 -7.42 14.27 13.22
CA THR A 274 -8.50 14.85 14.00
C THR A 274 -8.37 16.38 14.05
N MET A 275 -7.18 16.90 14.33
CA MET A 275 -6.94 18.36 14.33
C MET A 275 -7.09 18.98 12.93
N PHE A 276 -6.70 18.25 11.86
CA PHE A 276 -6.94 18.68 10.49
C PHE A 276 -8.44 18.78 10.18
N ALA A 277 -9.21 17.76 10.55
CA ALA A 277 -10.66 17.75 10.38
C ALA A 277 -11.35 18.89 11.15
N GLN A 278 -10.79 19.32 12.29
CA GLN A 278 -11.24 20.49 13.04
C GLN A 278 -10.85 21.83 12.44
N GLY A 279 -10.09 21.85 11.33
CA GLY A 279 -9.57 23.07 10.71
C GLY A 279 -8.43 23.74 11.47
N LYS A 280 -7.80 23.06 12.41
CA LYS A 280 -6.68 23.56 13.23
C LYS A 280 -5.31 23.31 12.63
N VAL A 281 -5.23 22.59 11.52
CA VAL A 281 -4.01 22.23 10.81
C VAL A 281 -4.14 22.60 9.34
N ALA A 282 -3.12 23.27 8.79
CA ALA A 282 -3.11 23.71 7.40
C ALA A 282 -2.63 22.61 6.45
N MET A 283 -1.64 21.83 6.85
CA MET A 283 -1.05 20.74 6.08
C MET A 283 -0.84 19.50 6.93
N MET A 284 -1.22 18.33 6.41
CA MET A 284 -0.90 17.02 7.00
C MET A 284 -0.53 16.03 5.90
N VAL A 285 0.18 14.98 6.26
CA VAL A 285 0.47 13.85 5.38
C VAL A 285 -0.41 12.66 5.77
N GLY A 286 -0.95 11.96 4.79
CA GLY A 286 -1.79 10.79 5.01
C GLY A 286 -1.98 9.94 3.76
N TYR A 287 -2.57 8.77 3.93
CA TYR A 287 -2.95 7.84 2.87
C TYR A 287 -4.30 8.21 2.23
N ALA A 288 -4.68 7.55 1.13
CA ALA A 288 -5.96 7.79 0.46
C ALA A 288 -7.17 7.59 1.40
N SER A 289 -7.06 6.63 2.34
CA SER A 289 -8.09 6.35 3.35
C SER A 289 -8.40 7.54 4.26
N ALA A 290 -7.44 8.43 4.50
CA ALA A 290 -7.64 9.63 5.32
C ALA A 290 -8.72 10.55 4.73
N LYS A 291 -8.86 10.60 3.39
CA LYS A 291 -9.89 11.42 2.73
C LYS A 291 -11.29 11.09 3.23
N THR A 292 -11.65 9.82 3.21
CA THR A 292 -12.97 9.35 3.66
C THR A 292 -13.17 9.60 5.16
N SER A 293 -12.14 9.40 5.97
CA SER A 293 -12.19 9.66 7.40
C SER A 293 -12.40 11.15 7.72
N ILE A 294 -11.64 12.03 7.05
CA ILE A 294 -11.78 13.49 7.21
C ILE A 294 -13.18 13.96 6.80
N MET A 295 -13.66 13.51 5.63
CA MET A 295 -15.00 13.87 5.14
C MET A 295 -16.12 13.42 6.10
N ARG A 296 -15.96 12.27 6.72
CA ARG A 296 -16.92 11.76 7.74
C ARG A 296 -16.86 12.59 9.02
N LYS A 297 -15.66 12.97 9.49
CA LYS A 297 -15.47 13.79 10.71
C LYS A 297 -15.92 15.23 10.49
N SER A 298 -15.68 15.79 9.29
CA SER A 298 -15.95 17.19 8.99
C SER A 298 -16.42 17.38 7.53
N PRO A 299 -17.71 17.15 7.22
CA PRO A 299 -18.25 17.25 5.86
C PRO A 299 -18.16 18.64 5.22
N ARG A 300 -17.94 19.69 6.03
CA ARG A 300 -17.85 21.08 5.56
C ARG A 300 -16.43 21.59 5.40
N LEU A 301 -15.44 20.81 5.80
CA LEU A 301 -14.03 21.20 5.65
C LEU A 301 -13.67 21.25 4.16
N ARG A 302 -13.18 22.40 3.73
CA ARG A 302 -12.67 22.58 2.37
C ARG A 302 -11.19 22.22 2.34
N PHE A 303 -10.87 21.07 1.80
CA PHE A 303 -9.50 20.57 1.67
C PHE A 303 -9.25 19.99 0.29
N ALA A 304 -7.99 19.86 -0.06
CA ALA A 304 -7.58 19.14 -1.25
C ALA A 304 -6.35 18.28 -0.96
N VAL A 305 -6.07 17.37 -1.88
CA VAL A 305 -4.92 16.48 -1.85
C VAL A 305 -3.91 16.96 -2.89
N ALA A 306 -2.63 16.91 -2.57
CA ALA A 306 -1.52 17.19 -3.45
C ALA A 306 -0.50 16.06 -3.40
N PRO A 307 0.38 15.91 -4.39
CA PRO A 307 1.46 14.93 -4.35
C PRO A 307 2.30 15.08 -3.07
N PHE A 308 2.79 13.94 -2.58
CA PHE A 308 3.74 13.91 -1.48
C PHE A 308 5.00 14.70 -1.83
N PRO A 309 5.41 15.68 -1.01
CA PRO A 309 6.57 16.51 -1.31
C PRO A 309 7.83 15.67 -1.56
N GLN A 310 8.63 16.07 -2.52
CA GLN A 310 9.89 15.42 -2.86
C GLN A 310 11.08 16.27 -2.41
N MET A 311 12.28 15.68 -2.40
CA MET A 311 13.49 16.49 -2.28
C MET A 311 13.60 17.45 -3.47
N LYS A 312 14.02 18.68 -3.22
CA LYS A 312 14.23 19.67 -4.29
C LYS A 312 15.18 19.12 -5.36
N ASN A 313 14.78 19.26 -6.61
CA ASN A 313 15.53 18.74 -7.78
C ASN A 313 15.70 17.21 -7.80
N ALA A 314 14.87 16.45 -7.10
CA ALA A 314 14.91 15.00 -7.17
C ALA A 314 14.65 14.50 -8.60
N THR A 315 15.60 13.77 -9.16
CA THR A 315 15.47 13.13 -10.48
C THR A 315 14.59 11.88 -10.43
N VAL A 316 14.53 11.22 -9.27
CA VAL A 316 13.70 10.03 -9.03
C VAL A 316 12.77 10.33 -7.86
N LYS A 317 11.47 10.25 -8.13
CA LYS A 317 10.45 10.37 -7.10
C LYS A 317 10.38 9.09 -6.28
N LYS A 318 10.19 9.23 -4.98
CA LYS A 318 9.98 8.12 -4.04
C LYS A 318 8.74 8.39 -3.21
N ASN A 319 7.70 7.60 -3.43
CA ASN A 319 6.46 7.67 -2.69
C ASN A 319 6.33 6.41 -1.83
N TYR A 320 6.24 6.59 -0.51
CA TYR A 320 6.18 5.47 0.42
C TYR A 320 4.83 4.76 0.30
N ALA A 321 4.88 3.44 0.11
CA ALA A 321 3.71 2.60 -0.04
C ALA A 321 3.38 1.83 1.24
N ASN A 322 2.08 1.74 1.54
CA ASN A 322 1.54 0.89 2.59
C ASN A 322 0.26 0.25 2.06
N TYR A 323 0.21 -1.07 1.97
CA TYR A 323 -0.90 -1.77 1.35
C TYR A 323 -0.97 -3.24 1.76
N TRP A 324 -2.12 -3.83 1.49
CA TRP A 324 -2.39 -5.24 1.75
C TRP A 324 -2.63 -5.99 0.44
N GLY A 325 -2.26 -7.25 0.43
CA GLY A 325 -2.62 -8.20 -0.61
C GLY A 325 -3.35 -9.39 0.00
N TYR A 326 -3.66 -10.37 -0.84
CA TYR A 326 -4.22 -11.65 -0.43
C TYR A 326 -3.24 -12.78 -0.74
N ALA A 327 -3.08 -13.69 0.19
CA ALA A 327 -2.27 -14.90 0.07
C ALA A 327 -3.12 -16.14 0.31
N VAL A 328 -2.65 -17.28 -0.18
CA VAL A 328 -3.29 -18.58 0.01
C VAL A 328 -2.59 -19.33 1.13
N TYR A 329 -3.37 -19.83 2.09
CA TYR A 329 -2.86 -20.67 3.17
C TYR A 329 -2.35 -22.01 2.64
N LYS A 330 -1.11 -22.36 3.00
CA LYS A 330 -0.43 -23.56 2.44
C LYS A 330 -1.15 -24.87 2.72
N ASN A 331 -1.88 -24.98 3.84
CA ASN A 331 -2.61 -26.16 4.23
C ASN A 331 -4.11 -26.10 3.84
N SER A 332 -4.51 -25.14 3.01
CA SER A 332 -5.87 -25.13 2.45
C SER A 332 -6.10 -26.40 1.62
N PRO A 333 -7.22 -27.09 1.79
CA PRO A 333 -7.58 -28.25 0.94
C PRO A 333 -7.91 -27.86 -0.50
N SER A 334 -8.02 -26.57 -0.80
CA SER A 334 -8.48 -26.02 -2.09
C SER A 334 -7.52 -24.97 -2.65
N THR A 335 -6.20 -25.15 -2.50
CA THR A 335 -5.16 -24.18 -2.91
C THR A 335 -5.29 -23.75 -4.38
N ASP A 336 -5.52 -24.68 -5.30
CA ASP A 336 -5.66 -24.35 -6.72
C ASP A 336 -6.89 -23.46 -6.99
N THR A 337 -8.03 -23.77 -6.35
CA THR A 337 -9.24 -22.96 -6.47
C THR A 337 -9.04 -21.58 -5.84
N ALA A 338 -8.35 -21.50 -4.72
CA ALA A 338 -7.98 -20.24 -4.07
C ALA A 338 -7.10 -19.37 -4.99
N TRP A 339 -6.09 -19.95 -5.65
CA TRP A 339 -5.26 -19.23 -6.60
C TRP A 339 -6.00 -18.83 -7.88
N ARG A 340 -6.96 -19.65 -8.35
CA ARG A 340 -7.86 -19.23 -9.46
C ARG A 340 -8.70 -18.01 -9.07
N PHE A 341 -9.18 -17.96 -7.82
CA PHE A 341 -9.88 -16.77 -7.34
C PHE A 341 -8.95 -15.56 -7.26
N LEU A 342 -7.73 -15.67 -6.75
CA LEU A 342 -6.78 -14.56 -6.72
C LEU A 342 -6.40 -14.09 -8.14
N ARG A 343 -6.25 -15.01 -9.10
CA ARG A 343 -6.04 -14.63 -10.51
C ARG A 343 -7.28 -13.97 -11.12
N PHE A 344 -8.49 -14.43 -10.77
CA PHE A 344 -9.72 -13.77 -11.18
C PHE A 344 -9.77 -12.32 -10.67
N LEU A 345 -9.42 -12.07 -9.40
CA LEU A 345 -9.32 -10.71 -8.84
C LEU A 345 -8.26 -9.84 -9.56
N ALA A 346 -7.27 -10.47 -10.18
CA ALA A 346 -6.24 -9.81 -10.97
C ALA A 346 -6.65 -9.55 -12.43
N GLN A 347 -7.83 -9.94 -12.89
CA GLN A 347 -8.34 -9.54 -14.20
C GLN A 347 -8.63 -8.03 -14.21
N HIS A 348 -8.35 -7.37 -15.34
CA HIS A 348 -8.45 -5.91 -15.45
C HIS A 348 -9.80 -5.35 -14.97
N ASP A 349 -10.90 -5.88 -15.52
CA ASP A 349 -12.24 -5.37 -15.22
C ASP A 349 -12.66 -5.63 -13.78
N ILE A 350 -12.23 -6.76 -13.21
CA ILE A 350 -12.48 -7.15 -11.83
C ILE A 350 -11.68 -6.26 -10.87
N SER A 351 -10.40 -6.03 -11.17
CA SER A 351 -9.54 -5.14 -10.40
C SER A 351 -10.01 -3.68 -10.48
N ALA A 352 -10.47 -3.23 -11.64
CA ALA A 352 -11.06 -1.90 -11.82
C ALA A 352 -12.36 -1.75 -11.03
N TYR A 353 -13.24 -2.76 -11.08
CA TYR A 353 -14.46 -2.79 -10.26
C TYR A 353 -14.14 -2.69 -8.76
N TYR A 354 -13.19 -3.53 -8.27
CA TYR A 354 -12.75 -3.47 -6.87
C TYR A 354 -12.24 -2.07 -6.50
N ALA A 355 -11.33 -1.50 -7.30
CA ALA A 355 -10.74 -0.19 -7.03
C ALA A 355 -11.79 0.92 -6.93
N ALA A 356 -12.82 0.87 -7.78
CA ALA A 356 -13.94 1.80 -7.74
C ALA A 356 -14.86 1.57 -6.53
N ALA A 357 -15.24 0.32 -6.24
CA ALA A 357 -16.11 -0.04 -5.12
C ALA A 357 -15.46 0.24 -3.75
N ALA A 358 -14.16 -0.03 -3.60
CA ALA A 358 -13.39 0.22 -2.39
C ALA A 358 -12.87 1.67 -2.29
N GLN A 359 -13.00 2.48 -3.35
CA GLN A 359 -12.43 3.84 -3.46
C GLN A 359 -10.92 3.86 -3.16
N ARG A 360 -10.18 2.95 -3.80
CA ARG A 360 -8.73 2.76 -3.57
C ARG A 360 -7.92 2.94 -4.85
N PRO A 361 -6.66 3.41 -4.74
CA PRO A 361 -5.76 3.41 -5.88
C PRO A 361 -5.35 1.98 -6.24
N GLY A 362 -5.46 1.61 -7.52
CA GLY A 362 -5.14 0.28 -7.99
C GLY A 362 -3.67 -0.10 -7.84
N SER A 363 -3.38 -1.40 -7.89
CA SER A 363 -2.03 -1.97 -7.91
C SER A 363 -1.59 -2.41 -9.32
N GLN A 364 -2.51 -2.46 -10.27
CA GLN A 364 -2.23 -2.82 -11.65
C GLN A 364 -1.99 -1.58 -12.52
N ARG A 365 -1.02 -1.68 -13.45
CA ARG A 365 -0.66 -0.58 -14.37
C ARG A 365 -1.83 -0.10 -15.19
N SER A 366 -2.69 -1.01 -15.66
CA SER A 366 -3.88 -0.68 -16.48
C SER A 366 -4.96 0.04 -15.67
N VAL A 367 -5.20 -0.35 -14.41
CA VAL A 367 -6.14 0.32 -13.51
C VAL A 367 -5.62 1.70 -13.14
N ILE A 368 -4.33 1.82 -12.83
CA ILE A 368 -3.65 3.09 -12.58
C ILE A 368 -3.82 4.04 -13.77
N ALA A 369 -3.59 3.55 -15.00
CA ALA A 369 -3.73 4.36 -16.21
C ALA A 369 -5.16 4.93 -16.36
N ALA A 370 -6.19 4.16 -16.03
CA ALA A 370 -7.56 4.64 -16.01
C ALA A 370 -7.79 5.67 -14.87
N GLN A 371 -7.29 5.40 -13.67
CA GLN A 371 -7.45 6.29 -12.52
C GLN A 371 -6.68 7.61 -12.63
N GLN A 372 -5.65 7.70 -13.48
CA GLN A 372 -4.99 8.97 -13.80
C GLN A 372 -5.92 10.00 -14.44
N GLN A 373 -7.04 9.56 -15.02
CA GLN A 373 -8.08 10.43 -15.56
C GLN A 373 -9.15 10.82 -14.52
N ASP A 374 -9.17 10.18 -13.36
CA ASP A 374 -10.09 10.48 -12.26
C ASP A 374 -9.49 11.55 -11.33
N PRO A 375 -10.07 12.77 -11.25
CA PRO A 375 -9.56 13.83 -10.38
C PRO A 375 -9.46 13.44 -8.91
N GLN A 376 -10.21 12.43 -8.46
CA GLN A 376 -10.19 11.98 -7.07
C GLN A 376 -9.07 11.01 -6.76
N MET A 377 -8.65 10.21 -7.74
CA MET A 377 -7.63 9.15 -7.60
C MET A 377 -6.31 9.48 -8.27
N LYS A 378 -6.30 10.46 -9.20
CA LYS A 378 -5.16 10.80 -10.03
C LYS A 378 -3.83 10.87 -9.28
N ILE A 379 -3.80 11.58 -8.14
CA ILE A 379 -2.57 11.80 -7.37
C ILE A 379 -2.02 10.47 -6.84
N PHE A 380 -2.86 9.66 -6.21
CA PHE A 380 -2.47 8.36 -5.67
C PHE A 380 -2.10 7.38 -6.79
N ALA A 381 -2.84 7.38 -7.90
CA ALA A 381 -2.55 6.55 -9.06
C ALA A 381 -1.18 6.90 -9.69
N GLU A 382 -0.89 8.20 -9.90
CA GLU A 382 0.41 8.65 -10.40
C GLU A 382 1.55 8.28 -9.44
N GLN A 383 1.34 8.43 -8.13
CA GLN A 383 2.34 8.10 -7.11
C GLN A 383 2.58 6.59 -7.01
N GLY A 384 1.57 5.75 -7.29
CA GLY A 384 1.68 4.30 -7.31
C GLY A 384 2.79 3.81 -8.25
N LEU A 385 3.01 4.49 -9.39
CA LEU A 385 4.07 4.15 -10.34
C LEU A 385 5.50 4.37 -9.82
N SER A 386 5.66 5.20 -8.81
CA SER A 386 6.94 5.46 -8.11
C SER A 386 6.87 5.06 -6.64
N ALA A 387 5.95 4.15 -6.32
CA ALA A 387 5.81 3.58 -5.00
C ALA A 387 7.05 2.79 -4.59
N VAL A 388 7.48 2.97 -3.36
CA VAL A 388 8.62 2.26 -2.78
C VAL A 388 8.22 1.66 -1.44
N SER A 389 8.70 0.44 -1.23
CA SER A 389 8.59 -0.30 0.03
C SER A 389 9.97 -0.76 0.48
N TRP A 390 10.05 -1.27 1.69
CA TRP A 390 11.27 -1.88 2.20
C TRP A 390 10.93 -3.09 3.07
N ILE A 391 11.88 -4.01 3.21
CA ILE A 391 11.68 -5.25 3.96
C ILE A 391 11.60 -4.95 5.45
N GLN A 392 10.47 -5.30 6.05
CA GLN A 392 10.20 -5.16 7.48
C GLN A 392 9.80 -6.53 8.03
N ARG A 393 10.58 -7.08 8.95
CA ARG A 393 10.23 -8.38 9.54
C ARG A 393 9.13 -8.29 10.59
N ASP A 394 9.03 -7.16 11.28
CA ASP A 394 7.94 -6.86 12.20
C ASP A 394 7.60 -5.38 12.09
N GLU A 395 6.60 -5.08 11.29
CA GLU A 395 6.16 -3.73 10.99
C GLU A 395 5.69 -2.99 12.27
N LYS A 396 5.00 -3.68 13.19
CA LYS A 396 4.50 -3.07 14.43
C LYS A 396 5.64 -2.64 15.34
N VAL A 397 6.66 -3.48 15.48
CA VAL A 397 7.84 -3.15 16.29
C VAL A 397 8.66 -2.05 15.63
N ILE A 398 8.83 -2.09 14.31
CA ILE A 398 9.55 -1.04 13.57
C ILE A 398 8.82 0.30 13.73
N ARG A 399 7.50 0.32 13.60
CA ARG A 399 6.68 1.51 13.83
C ARG A 399 6.90 2.07 15.23
N GLN A 400 6.86 1.21 16.25
CA GLN A 400 7.10 1.63 17.63
C GLN A 400 8.53 2.18 17.82
N VAL A 401 9.54 1.52 17.25
CA VAL A 401 10.95 1.99 17.34
C VAL A 401 11.12 3.35 16.68
N PHE A 402 10.51 3.57 15.51
CA PHE A 402 10.60 4.87 14.84
C PHE A 402 9.85 5.96 15.61
N THR A 403 8.69 5.64 16.18
CA THR A 403 7.95 6.55 17.07
C THR A 403 8.79 6.93 18.29
N ASP A 404 9.40 5.95 18.98
CA ASP A 404 10.28 6.17 20.13
C ASP A 404 11.50 7.02 19.74
N MET A 405 12.07 6.78 18.54
CA MET A 405 13.20 7.54 18.02
C MET A 405 12.86 9.02 17.77
N ILE A 406 11.67 9.28 17.23
CA ILE A 406 11.16 10.65 17.04
C ILE A 406 10.98 11.33 18.40
N ASP A 407 10.26 10.68 19.32
CA ASP A 407 9.94 11.26 20.63
C ASP A 407 11.22 11.55 21.46
N ALA A 408 12.20 10.66 21.43
CA ALA A 408 13.50 10.87 22.09
C ALA A 408 14.26 12.10 21.52
N GLN A 409 14.17 12.32 20.21
CA GLN A 409 14.79 13.49 19.57
C GLN A 409 14.06 14.80 19.86
N ILE A 410 12.75 14.78 20.06
CA ILE A 410 11.99 15.96 20.48
C ILE A 410 12.32 16.31 21.93
N ALA A 411 12.36 15.30 22.80
CA ALA A 411 12.69 15.46 24.21
C ALA A 411 14.14 15.92 24.44
N GLY A 412 15.04 15.62 23.50
CA GLY A 412 16.47 15.91 23.64
C GLY A 412 17.19 14.99 24.64
N ASP A 413 16.60 13.83 24.91
CA ASP A 413 17.10 12.89 25.94
C ASP A 413 18.44 12.26 25.57
N GLN A 414 18.75 12.16 24.29
CA GLN A 414 19.96 11.50 23.78
C GLN A 414 20.53 12.20 22.55
N PRO A 415 21.85 12.10 22.32
CA PRO A 415 22.45 12.52 21.04
C PRO A 415 21.82 11.79 19.87
N LEU A 416 21.67 12.48 18.74
CA LEU A 416 21.03 11.98 17.52
C LEU A 416 21.61 10.62 17.07
N GLN A 417 22.95 10.52 17.02
CA GLN A 417 23.62 9.27 16.61
C GLN A 417 23.33 8.11 17.55
N GLN A 418 23.26 8.36 18.85
CA GLN A 418 22.93 7.33 19.83
C GLN A 418 21.50 6.84 19.67
N THR A 419 20.56 7.75 19.41
CA THR A 419 19.16 7.43 19.15
C THR A 419 19.03 6.53 17.91
N ILE A 420 19.74 6.83 16.83
CA ILE A 420 19.75 6.05 15.60
C ILE A 420 20.37 4.66 15.83
N GLN A 421 21.49 4.58 16.56
CA GLN A 421 22.16 3.30 16.88
C GLN A 421 21.30 2.40 17.76
N ASN A 422 20.60 2.97 18.74
CA ASN A 422 19.66 2.25 19.58
C ASN A 422 18.51 1.67 18.77
N ALA A 423 17.95 2.45 17.84
CA ALA A 423 16.90 2.00 16.93
C ALA A 423 17.39 0.86 16.02
N GLU A 424 18.55 0.99 15.40
CA GLU A 424 19.18 -0.06 14.59
C GLU A 424 19.38 -1.36 15.37
N THR A 425 19.92 -1.26 16.58
CA THR A 425 20.17 -2.40 17.45
C THR A 425 18.88 -3.10 17.84
N LYS A 426 17.86 -2.33 18.24
CA LYS A 426 16.54 -2.86 18.63
C LYS A 426 15.86 -3.59 17.48
N ILE A 427 15.83 -3.02 16.29
CA ILE A 427 15.24 -3.65 15.11
C ILE A 427 16.02 -4.92 14.74
N ASN A 428 17.34 -4.85 14.69
CA ASN A 428 18.17 -6.01 14.33
C ASN A 428 18.12 -7.15 15.37
N SER A 429 17.76 -6.88 16.61
CA SER A 429 17.53 -7.93 17.61
C SER A 429 16.35 -8.84 17.25
N LEU A 430 15.34 -8.31 16.51
CA LEU A 430 14.19 -9.07 16.00
C LEU A 430 14.58 -10.10 14.95
N LEU A 431 15.73 -9.89 14.27
CA LEU A 431 16.22 -10.83 13.24
C LEU A 431 16.88 -12.08 13.85
N LYS A 432 17.19 -12.05 15.16
CA LYS A 432 17.83 -13.16 15.86
C LYS A 432 16.84 -14.12 16.51
N THR A 433 15.56 -13.78 16.49
CA THR A 433 14.50 -14.66 17.00
C THR A 433 14.01 -15.53 15.84
N PRO A 434 14.12 -16.86 15.93
CA PRO A 434 13.70 -17.79 14.88
C PRO A 434 12.20 -17.75 14.65
#